data_39af0b751fa06b736f09100237c53657
#
_entry.id   39af0b751fa06b736f09100237c53657
#
_cell.length_a   1.000
_cell.length_b   1.000
_cell.length_c   1.000
_cell.angle_alpha   90.00
_cell.angle_beta   90.00
_cell.angle_gamma   90.00
#
_symmetry.space_group_name_H-M   'P 1'
#
loop_
_entity.id
_entity.type
_entity.pdbx_description
1 polymer ?
#
loop_
_entity_poly.entity_id
_entity_poly.type
_entity_poly.pdbx_seq_one_letter_code
_entity_poly.pdbx_strand_id
1 'polypeptide(L)'
;MFNFFSAIAFIILATLFMQACSKNNDTPPVGGGNNTDTVTIQATQFLPDTLTVLIGTKVTWKNLDVNAHTVTSDDGISFSSGNISPNGLYSFTFTSPGSYLYHCTLHAGMTGTIQVVSR
;
A
#
# COMPACT_ATOMS: atom_id res chain seq x y z
N MET A 1 -16.49 72.47 22.20
CA MET A 1 -15.96 72.96 20.95
C MET A 1 -14.92 72.00 20.42
N PHE A 2 -15.11 71.52 19.24
CA PHE A 2 -14.34 70.62 18.42
C PHE A 2 -14.45 69.12 18.71
N ASN A 3 -15.34 68.54 17.93
CA ASN A 3 -15.46 67.13 17.67
C ASN A 3 -14.32 66.65 16.82
N PHE A 4 -13.57 65.71 17.30
CA PHE A 4 -12.75 64.89 16.42
C PHE A 4 -13.40 63.56 16.29
N PHE A 5 -14.09 63.39 15.16
CA PHE A 5 -14.50 62.08 14.71
C PHE A 5 -13.27 61.38 14.18
N SER A 6 -12.71 60.53 15.00
CA SER A 6 -11.76 59.55 14.51
C SER A 6 -12.56 58.42 13.89
N ALA A 7 -12.61 58.42 12.58
CA ALA A 7 -13.12 57.30 11.83
C ALA A 7 -12.10 56.16 11.93
N ILE A 8 -12.37 55.25 12.83
CA ILE A 8 -11.65 54.00 12.86
C ILE A 8 -12.21 53.13 11.73
N ALA A 9 -11.49 53.12 10.62
CA ALA A 9 -11.76 52.17 9.56
C ALA A 9 -11.40 50.77 10.07
N PHE A 10 -12.40 50.02 10.44
CA PHE A 10 -12.23 48.58 10.64
C PHE A 10 -11.96 47.93 9.29
N ILE A 11 -10.69 47.73 9.01
CA ILE A 11 -10.31 46.81 7.96
C ILE A 11 -10.59 45.40 8.50
N ILE A 12 -11.74 44.88 8.12
CA ILE A 12 -12.02 43.47 8.32
C ILE A 12 -11.14 42.73 7.30
N LEU A 13 -9.99 42.31 7.77
CA LEU A 13 -9.18 41.38 7.03
C LEU A 13 -9.93 40.04 7.04
N ALA A 14 -10.73 39.81 6.01
CA ALA A 14 -11.30 38.50 5.74
C ALA A 14 -10.14 37.57 5.44
N THR A 15 -9.64 36.89 6.44
CA THR A 15 -8.78 35.75 6.24
C THR A 15 -9.63 34.66 5.60
N LEU A 16 -9.51 34.58 4.29
CA LEU A 16 -10.05 33.50 3.52
C LEU A 16 -9.33 32.22 3.97
N PHE A 17 -9.94 31.51 4.90
CA PHE A 17 -9.51 30.16 5.22
C PHE A 17 -9.80 29.30 3.98
N MET A 18 -8.78 29.13 3.15
CA MET A 18 -8.77 28.05 2.19
C MET A 18 -8.71 26.76 3.00
N GLN A 19 -9.87 26.24 3.34
CA GLN A 19 -9.95 24.86 3.74
C GLN A 19 -9.56 24.03 2.51
N ALA A 20 -8.30 23.62 2.52
CA ALA A 20 -7.90 22.52 1.67
C ALA A 20 -8.77 21.33 2.09
N CYS A 21 -9.76 20.98 1.26
CA CYS A 21 -10.41 19.70 1.35
C CYS A 21 -9.32 18.66 1.16
N SER A 22 -8.80 18.15 2.25
CA SER A 22 -8.11 16.88 2.24
C SER A 22 -9.18 15.86 1.85
N LYS A 23 -9.25 15.55 0.57
CA LYS A 23 -9.89 14.32 0.14
C LYS A 23 -9.00 13.23 0.67
N ASN A 24 -9.37 12.68 1.81
CA ASN A 24 -8.90 11.38 2.19
C ASN A 24 -9.42 10.42 1.11
N ASN A 25 -8.68 10.35 0.04
CA ASN A 25 -8.81 9.25 -0.87
C ASN A 25 -8.18 8.07 -0.15
N ASP A 26 -9.00 7.37 0.64
CA ASP A 26 -8.70 6.01 1.09
C ASP A 26 -8.73 5.06 -0.10
N THR A 27 -8.13 5.48 -1.20
CA THR A 27 -7.81 4.58 -2.28
C THR A 27 -6.54 3.87 -1.85
N PRO A 28 -6.54 2.55 -1.72
CA PRO A 28 -5.30 1.80 -1.49
C PRO A 28 -4.27 2.26 -2.52
N PRO A 29 -3.00 2.39 -2.18
CA PRO A 29 -1.99 2.83 -3.11
C PRO A 29 -2.00 1.90 -4.32
N VAL A 30 -2.49 2.42 -5.44
CA VAL A 30 -2.41 1.74 -6.73
C VAL A 30 -1.09 2.16 -7.33
N GLY A 31 -0.13 1.28 -7.30
CA GLY A 31 1.13 1.48 -7.99
C GLY A 31 0.93 1.71 -9.48
N GLY A 32 1.35 2.82 -10.04
CA GLY A 32 1.22 3.19 -11.46
C GLY A 32 2.55 3.16 -12.20
N GLY A 33 2.64 2.41 -13.29
CA GLY A 33 3.67 2.45 -14.34
C GLY A 33 5.09 2.03 -13.92
N ASN A 34 5.69 1.03 -14.56
CA ASN A 34 6.99 0.39 -14.21
C ASN A 34 7.09 -0.03 -12.74
N ASN A 35 6.01 -0.59 -12.19
CA ASN A 35 5.84 -0.71 -10.77
C ASN A 35 6.46 -1.98 -10.24
N THR A 36 7.34 -1.77 -9.30
CA THR A 36 7.68 -2.76 -8.30
C THR A 36 7.00 -2.35 -7.01
N ASP A 37 6.03 -3.12 -6.58
CA ASP A 37 5.44 -2.99 -5.26
C ASP A 37 6.05 -4.03 -4.32
N THR A 38 6.21 -3.67 -3.06
CA THR A 38 6.90 -4.53 -2.10
C THR A 38 5.96 -4.94 -0.97
N VAL A 39 5.92 -6.22 -0.69
CA VAL A 39 5.36 -6.78 0.54
C VAL A 39 6.52 -7.16 1.46
N THR A 40 6.50 -6.65 2.67
CA THR A 40 7.47 -6.99 3.69
C THR A 40 6.98 -8.18 4.51
N ILE A 41 7.86 -9.14 4.77
CA ILE A 41 7.61 -10.24 5.70
C ILE A 41 8.30 -9.89 7.00
N GLN A 42 7.53 -9.69 8.06
CA GLN A 42 8.04 -9.34 9.37
C GLN A 42 7.08 -9.78 10.48
N ALA A 43 7.61 -10.21 11.62
CA ALA A 43 6.82 -10.68 12.76
C ALA A 43 5.78 -11.75 12.37
N THR A 44 6.16 -12.66 11.47
CA THR A 44 5.29 -13.75 10.97
C THR A 44 4.03 -13.21 10.27
N GLN A 45 4.15 -12.08 9.58
CA GLN A 45 3.07 -11.43 8.84
C GLN A 45 3.55 -10.95 7.47
N PHE A 46 2.62 -10.87 6.51
CA PHE A 46 2.79 -10.12 5.27
C PHE A 46 2.28 -8.69 5.47
N LEU A 47 3.10 -7.69 5.12
CA LEU A 47 2.79 -6.28 5.33
C LEU A 47 3.00 -5.48 4.04
N PRO A 48 1.95 -4.91 3.44
CA PRO A 48 0.54 -5.05 3.83
C PRO A 48 0.02 -6.48 3.61
N ASP A 49 -1.00 -6.88 4.33
CA ASP A 49 -1.67 -8.19 4.14
C ASP A 49 -2.49 -8.23 2.85
N THR A 50 -2.97 -7.09 2.39
CA THR A 50 -3.65 -6.91 1.10
C THR A 50 -2.99 -5.77 0.34
N LEU A 51 -2.51 -6.07 -0.88
CA LEU A 51 -1.90 -5.12 -1.79
C LEU A 51 -2.68 -5.08 -3.10
N THR A 52 -3.12 -3.89 -3.52
CA THR A 52 -3.78 -3.70 -4.81
C THR A 52 -2.78 -3.16 -5.82
N VAL A 53 -2.66 -3.84 -6.96
CA VAL A 53 -1.73 -3.50 -8.03
C VAL A 53 -2.41 -3.51 -9.39
N LEU A 54 -1.81 -2.85 -10.38
CA LEU A 54 -2.23 -2.90 -11.77
C LEU A 54 -1.69 -4.16 -12.47
N ILE A 55 -2.41 -4.60 -13.51
CA ILE A 55 -1.89 -5.62 -14.43
C ILE A 55 -0.48 -5.23 -14.90
N GLY A 56 0.43 -6.19 -14.90
CA GLY A 56 1.83 -6.04 -15.31
C GLY A 56 2.77 -5.61 -14.18
N THR A 57 2.25 -5.41 -12.97
CA THR A 57 3.08 -5.07 -11.82
C THR A 57 3.89 -6.28 -11.35
N LYS A 58 5.16 -6.04 -11.11
CA LYS A 58 6.05 -6.99 -10.42
C LYS A 58 5.99 -6.73 -8.93
N VAL A 59 5.45 -7.67 -8.16
CA VAL A 59 5.44 -7.62 -6.70
C VAL A 59 6.66 -8.34 -6.16
N THR A 60 7.32 -7.73 -5.20
CA THR A 60 8.49 -8.30 -4.52
C THR A 60 8.17 -8.51 -3.05
N TRP A 61 8.38 -9.71 -2.56
CA TRP A 61 8.35 -10.03 -1.13
C TRP A 61 9.76 -10.00 -0.57
N LYS A 62 9.93 -9.25 0.50
CA LYS A 62 11.21 -9.13 1.21
C LYS A 62 11.08 -9.69 2.61
N ASN A 63 11.87 -10.70 2.92
CA ASN A 63 11.88 -11.28 4.26
C ASN A 63 12.80 -10.49 5.20
N LEU A 64 12.21 -9.71 6.08
CA LEU A 64 12.91 -8.99 7.16
C LEU A 64 12.83 -9.70 8.52
N ASP A 65 12.24 -10.90 8.55
CA ASP A 65 12.17 -11.72 9.74
C ASP A 65 13.46 -12.52 9.91
N VAL A 66 13.65 -13.04 11.10
CA VAL A 66 14.80 -13.91 11.44
C VAL A 66 14.58 -15.36 11.02
N ASN A 67 13.35 -15.73 10.69
CA ASN A 67 12.95 -17.06 10.23
C ASN A 67 12.74 -17.10 8.72
N ALA A 68 12.85 -18.30 8.14
CA ALA A 68 12.46 -18.51 6.76
C ALA A 68 10.92 -18.49 6.62
N HIS A 69 10.45 -18.02 5.48
CA HIS A 69 9.03 -17.98 5.09
C HIS A 69 8.84 -18.47 3.67
N THR A 70 7.60 -18.75 3.28
CA THR A 70 7.24 -19.00 1.88
C THR A 70 6.15 -18.04 1.43
N VAL A 71 6.06 -17.83 0.13
CA VAL A 71 4.96 -17.15 -0.55
C VAL A 71 4.37 -18.15 -1.53
N THR A 72 3.26 -18.76 -1.16
CA THR A 72 2.66 -19.86 -1.90
C THR A 72 1.20 -19.53 -2.19
N SER A 73 0.84 -19.49 -3.49
CA SER A 73 -0.55 -19.21 -3.88
C SER A 73 -1.48 -20.32 -3.38
N ASP A 74 -2.68 -19.93 -2.92
CA ASP A 74 -3.67 -20.87 -2.39
C ASP A 74 -4.22 -21.82 -3.44
N ASP A 75 -4.19 -21.42 -4.72
CA ASP A 75 -4.60 -22.27 -5.83
C ASP A 75 -3.55 -23.37 -6.16
N GLY A 76 -2.36 -23.29 -5.58
CA GLY A 76 -1.28 -24.26 -5.75
C GLY A 76 -0.56 -24.22 -7.09
N ILE A 77 -0.89 -23.27 -7.97
CA ILE A 77 -0.37 -23.21 -9.34
C ILE A 77 0.16 -21.84 -9.77
N SER A 78 -0.41 -20.72 -9.27
CA SER A 78 -0.08 -19.39 -9.78
C SER A 78 1.36 -19.00 -9.48
N PHE A 79 1.80 -19.16 -8.24
CA PHE A 79 3.18 -18.88 -7.84
C PHE A 79 3.58 -19.63 -6.56
N SER A 80 4.87 -19.88 -6.45
CA SER A 80 5.47 -20.47 -5.25
C SER A 80 6.93 -20.06 -5.16
N SER A 81 7.29 -19.48 -4.01
CA SER A 81 8.66 -19.00 -3.79
C SER A 81 9.64 -20.09 -3.35
N GLY A 82 9.14 -21.18 -2.78
CA GLY A 82 9.96 -22.00 -1.90
C GLY A 82 10.38 -21.20 -0.64
N ASN A 83 11.40 -21.67 0.06
CA ASN A 83 11.87 -21.01 1.27
C ASN A 83 12.62 -19.71 0.95
N ILE A 84 12.16 -18.61 1.53
CA ILE A 84 12.82 -17.31 1.50
C ILE A 84 13.57 -17.15 2.83
N SER A 85 14.90 -17.20 2.78
CA SER A 85 15.75 -17.01 3.96
C SER A 85 15.67 -15.57 4.49
N PRO A 86 16.11 -15.29 5.72
CA PRO A 86 16.23 -13.92 6.22
C PRO A 86 16.98 -13.02 5.23
N ASN A 87 16.45 -11.83 4.97
CA ASN A 87 16.90 -10.86 3.94
C ASN A 87 16.75 -11.31 2.50
N GLY A 88 16.18 -12.49 2.25
CA GLY A 88 15.87 -13.00 0.93
C GLY A 88 14.72 -12.28 0.26
N LEU A 89 14.66 -12.39 -1.07
CA LEU A 89 13.66 -11.78 -1.94
C LEU A 89 12.98 -12.84 -2.79
N TYR A 90 11.71 -12.63 -3.08
CA TYR A 90 10.96 -13.33 -4.10
C TYR A 90 10.13 -12.32 -4.89
N SER A 91 10.04 -12.48 -6.20
CA SER A 91 9.24 -11.59 -7.04
C SER A 91 8.38 -12.38 -8.01
N PHE A 92 7.19 -11.85 -8.28
CA PHE A 92 6.28 -12.39 -9.29
C PHE A 92 5.56 -11.25 -10.01
N THR A 93 5.39 -11.37 -11.34
CA THR A 93 4.69 -10.38 -12.16
C THR A 93 3.28 -10.86 -12.46
N PHE A 94 2.29 -10.05 -12.08
CA PHE A 94 0.88 -10.36 -12.26
C PHE A 94 0.37 -9.85 -13.61
N THR A 95 0.05 -10.76 -14.52
CA THR A 95 -0.36 -10.44 -15.91
C THR A 95 -1.86 -10.55 -16.15
N SER A 96 -2.63 -11.01 -15.18
CA SER A 96 -4.08 -11.16 -15.27
C SER A 96 -4.78 -10.55 -14.07
N PRO A 97 -5.96 -9.91 -14.26
CA PRO A 97 -6.71 -9.35 -13.14
C PRO A 97 -7.30 -10.45 -12.28
N GLY A 98 -7.48 -10.17 -11.00
CA GLY A 98 -8.09 -11.08 -10.04
C GLY A 98 -7.56 -10.93 -8.64
N SER A 99 -8.10 -11.71 -7.71
CA SER A 99 -7.64 -11.83 -6.34
C SER A 99 -6.77 -13.07 -6.20
N TYR A 100 -5.53 -12.85 -5.80
CA TYR A 100 -4.54 -13.91 -5.59
C TYR A 100 -4.29 -14.05 -4.10
N LEU A 101 -4.94 -15.02 -3.49
CA LEU A 101 -4.72 -15.38 -2.09
C LEU A 101 -3.46 -16.23 -1.98
N TYR A 102 -2.69 -16.00 -0.95
CA TYR A 102 -1.46 -16.76 -0.69
C TYR A 102 -1.19 -16.90 0.80
N HIS A 103 -0.32 -17.82 1.13
CA HIS A 103 0.04 -18.15 2.51
C HIS A 103 1.50 -18.55 2.64
N CYS A 104 1.98 -18.58 3.87
CA CYS A 104 3.25 -19.21 4.23
C CYS A 104 2.99 -20.67 4.62
N THR A 105 3.68 -21.60 3.98
CA THR A 105 3.52 -23.04 4.30
C THR A 105 4.19 -23.45 5.62
N LEU A 106 5.08 -22.60 6.15
CA LEU A 106 5.84 -22.87 7.37
C LEU A 106 5.14 -22.35 8.64
N HIS A 107 4.15 -21.45 8.50
CA HIS A 107 3.49 -20.80 9.62
C HIS A 107 1.97 -20.78 9.38
N ALA A 108 1.24 -21.55 10.18
CA ALA A 108 -0.22 -21.58 10.11
C ALA A 108 -0.83 -20.19 10.36
N GLY A 109 -1.82 -19.81 9.55
CA GLY A 109 -2.53 -18.53 9.69
C GLY A 109 -1.81 -17.30 9.11
N MET A 110 -0.60 -17.44 8.56
CA MET A 110 0.10 -16.37 7.87
C MET A 110 -0.36 -16.29 6.42
N THR A 111 -1.24 -15.33 6.12
CA THR A 111 -1.90 -15.17 4.82
C THR A 111 -1.76 -13.76 4.27
N GLY A 112 -1.91 -13.63 2.95
CA GLY A 112 -1.95 -12.36 2.25
C GLY A 112 -2.79 -12.43 0.97
N THR A 113 -3.05 -11.27 0.38
CA THR A 113 -3.80 -11.14 -0.86
C THR A 113 -3.16 -10.10 -1.77
N ILE A 114 -2.97 -10.45 -3.04
CA ILE A 114 -2.68 -9.48 -4.09
C ILE A 114 -3.95 -9.30 -4.92
N GLN A 115 -4.47 -8.09 -4.93
CA GLN A 115 -5.62 -7.70 -5.75
C GLN A 115 -5.10 -7.05 -7.03
N VAL A 116 -5.24 -7.73 -8.16
CA VAL A 116 -4.81 -7.21 -9.46
C VAL A 116 -5.99 -6.61 -10.19
N VAL A 117 -5.87 -5.34 -10.58
CA VAL A 117 -6.91 -4.60 -11.29
C VAL A 117 -6.44 -4.17 -12.67
N SER A 118 -7.38 -4.13 -13.63
CA SER A 118 -7.14 -3.53 -14.94
C SER A 118 -7.13 -2.01 -14.85
N ARG A 119 -6.52 -1.36 -15.82
CA ARG A 119 -6.59 0.09 -16.00
C ARG A 119 -7.97 0.52 -16.47
#